data_43df058a220cb7d8d3464d152b172d5f
#
_entry.id   43df058a220cb7d8d3464d152b172d5f
#
_cell.length_a   1.000
_cell.length_b   1.000
_cell.length_c   1.000
_cell.angle_alpha   90.00
_cell.angle_beta   90.00
_cell.angle_gamma   90.00
#
_symmetry.space_group_name_H-M   'P 1'
#
loop_
_entity.id
_entity.type
_entity.pdbx_description
1 polymer ?
#
loop_
_entity_poly.entity_id
_entity_poly.type
_entity_poly.pdbx_seq_one_letter_code
_entity_poly.pdbx_strand_id
1 'polypeptide(L)'
;MVYYKTILEAAKHFEEKKAFLFDMDGLIFDTEQLFMEQLAIVMKEHGYTLTKEFYIQSLGLTGETLKSLMCGAYGEEYPFAELSTESRRRVSIVAETVGLRVKPGIRQLLGWLCEHHKNCAVVSSTHAKYVRKYLEYA
;
A
#
# COMPACT_ATOMS: atom_id res chain seq x y z
N MET A 1 15.88 -15.16 -0.53
CA MET A 1 15.50 -14.05 -1.41
C MET A 1 16.31 -14.14 -2.69
N VAL A 2 15.68 -14.09 -3.86
CA VAL A 2 16.36 -14.20 -5.17
C VAL A 2 16.49 -12.78 -5.73
N TYR A 3 17.72 -12.40 -6.08
CA TYR A 3 18.00 -11.11 -6.72
C TYR A 3 18.43 -11.36 -8.16
N TYR A 4 17.88 -10.58 -9.08
CA TYR A 4 18.27 -10.60 -10.48
C TYR A 4 19.13 -9.37 -10.79
N LYS A 5 20.27 -9.60 -11.44
CA LYS A 5 21.17 -8.51 -11.84
C LYS A 5 20.70 -7.79 -13.09
N THR A 6 19.89 -8.47 -13.91
CA THR A 6 19.38 -7.92 -15.17
C THR A 6 17.92 -8.29 -15.38
N ILE A 7 17.22 -7.51 -16.21
CA ILE A 7 15.86 -7.80 -16.67
C ILE A 7 15.80 -9.14 -17.43
N LEU A 8 16.84 -9.49 -18.17
CA LEU A 8 16.92 -10.76 -18.93
C LEU A 8 16.98 -11.98 -18.02
N GLU A 9 17.71 -11.89 -16.90
CA GLU A 9 17.74 -12.98 -15.90
C GLU A 9 16.37 -13.14 -15.23
N ALA A 10 15.71 -12.03 -14.89
CA ALA A 10 14.37 -12.06 -14.33
C ALA A 10 13.37 -12.67 -15.33
N ALA A 11 13.41 -12.26 -16.60
CA ALA A 11 12.52 -12.76 -17.65
C ALA A 11 12.65 -14.27 -17.82
N LYS A 12 13.85 -14.81 -17.94
CA LYS A 12 14.09 -16.27 -18.03
C LYS A 12 13.50 -17.03 -16.85
N HIS A 13 13.67 -16.49 -15.63
CA HIS A 13 13.09 -17.11 -14.45
C HIS A 13 11.56 -17.07 -14.46
N PHE A 14 10.96 -15.99 -14.97
CA PHE A 14 9.50 -15.85 -15.07
C PHE A 14 8.90 -16.78 -16.12
N GLU A 15 9.60 -17.07 -17.20
CA GLU A 15 9.16 -18.04 -18.20
C GLU A 15 8.88 -19.42 -17.63
N GLU A 16 9.66 -19.86 -16.65
CA GLU A 16 9.52 -21.16 -15.98
C GLU A 16 8.36 -21.18 -14.97
N LYS A 17 7.88 -20.03 -14.51
CA LYS A 17 6.80 -19.95 -13.51
C LYS A 17 5.44 -20.13 -14.17
N LYS A 18 4.57 -20.88 -13.50
CA LYS A 18 3.19 -21.14 -13.96
C LYS A 18 2.19 -20.13 -13.42
N ALA A 19 2.48 -19.52 -12.28
CA ALA A 19 1.59 -18.59 -11.60
C ALA A 19 2.37 -17.49 -10.87
N PHE A 20 1.74 -16.32 -10.77
CA PHE A 20 2.25 -15.15 -10.08
C PHE A 20 1.23 -14.67 -9.06
N LEU A 21 1.67 -14.54 -7.82
CA LEU A 21 0.87 -14.02 -6.73
C LEU A 21 1.37 -12.61 -6.41
N PHE A 22 0.46 -11.64 -6.45
CA PHE A 22 0.75 -10.25 -6.20
C PHE A 22 0.16 -9.82 -4.86
N ASP A 23 0.96 -9.20 -4.02
CA ASP A 23 0.41 -8.37 -2.97
C ASP A 23 -0.22 -7.12 -3.60
N MET A 24 -1.20 -6.54 -2.94
CA MET A 24 -1.90 -5.36 -3.45
C MET A 24 -1.27 -4.07 -2.93
N ASP A 25 -1.21 -3.96 -1.61
CA ASP A 25 -0.84 -2.73 -0.92
C ASP A 25 0.68 -2.50 -0.98
N GLY A 26 1.09 -1.35 -1.51
CA GLY A 26 2.51 -1.03 -1.68
C GLY A 26 3.21 -1.74 -2.86
N LEU A 27 2.56 -2.75 -3.50
CA LEU A 27 3.09 -3.44 -4.68
C LEU A 27 2.32 -3.07 -5.95
N ILE A 28 1.03 -3.40 -6.05
CA ILE A 28 0.20 -3.01 -7.20
C ILE A 28 -0.13 -1.53 -7.11
N PHE A 29 -0.64 -1.10 -5.96
CA PHE A 29 -1.01 0.29 -5.71
C PHE A 29 -0.07 0.96 -4.70
N ASP A 30 0.11 2.26 -4.86
CA ASP A 30 0.87 3.09 -3.93
C ASP A 30 0.00 3.54 -2.74
N THR A 31 -0.62 2.57 -2.07
CA THR A 31 -1.52 2.79 -0.94
C THR A 31 -0.80 3.33 0.29
N GLU A 32 0.44 2.97 0.48
CA GLU A 32 1.31 3.45 1.57
C GLU A 32 1.52 4.97 1.47
N GLN A 33 1.86 5.45 0.29
CA GLN A 33 2.04 6.88 0.04
C GLN A 33 0.73 7.64 0.25
N LEU A 34 -0.39 7.11 -0.26
CA LEU A 34 -1.70 7.71 -0.09
C LEU A 34 -2.10 7.78 1.39
N PHE A 35 -1.88 6.69 2.15
CA PHE A 35 -2.18 6.69 3.58
C PHE A 35 -1.33 7.71 4.35
N MET A 36 -0.04 7.79 4.04
CA MET A 36 0.85 8.80 4.63
C MET A 36 0.35 10.23 4.36
N GLU A 37 -0.04 10.52 3.13
CA GLU A 37 -0.56 11.85 2.73
C GLU A 37 -1.83 12.20 3.51
N GLN A 38 -2.79 11.26 3.59
CA GLN A 38 -4.04 11.49 4.31
C GLN A 38 -3.82 11.61 5.82
N LEU A 39 -2.96 10.78 6.39
CA LEU A 39 -2.61 10.85 7.81
C LEU A 39 -1.93 12.19 8.15
N ALA A 40 -1.01 12.66 7.30
CA ALA A 40 -0.35 13.94 7.50
C ALA A 40 -1.34 15.11 7.48
N ILE A 41 -2.34 15.07 6.59
CA ILE A 41 -3.40 16.10 6.53
C ILE A 41 -4.24 16.06 7.81
N VAL A 42 -4.74 14.89 8.20
CA VAL A 42 -5.55 14.72 9.41
C VAL A 42 -4.81 15.15 10.66
N MET A 43 -3.56 14.72 10.81
CA MET A 43 -2.71 15.12 11.94
C MET A 43 -2.50 16.62 12.01
N LYS A 44 -2.26 17.27 10.86
CA LYS A 44 -2.09 18.72 10.77
C LYS A 44 -3.33 19.49 11.20
N GLU A 45 -4.51 19.02 10.83
CA GLU A 45 -5.80 19.61 11.25
C GLU A 45 -5.99 19.57 12.78
N HIS A 46 -5.32 18.61 13.45
CA HIS A 46 -5.34 18.45 14.93
C HIS A 46 -4.08 19.00 15.61
N GLY A 47 -3.28 19.80 14.89
CA GLY A 47 -2.10 20.47 15.46
C GLY A 47 -0.82 19.60 15.55
N TYR A 48 -0.83 18.41 14.96
CA TYR A 48 0.34 17.52 14.91
C TYR A 48 1.04 17.61 13.55
N THR A 49 2.34 17.32 13.53
CA THR A 49 3.13 17.29 12.29
C THR A 49 3.71 15.90 12.08
N LEU A 50 3.30 15.24 10.99
CA LEU A 50 3.87 13.95 10.56
C LEU A 50 5.06 14.21 9.64
N THR A 51 6.25 13.70 10.01
CA THR A 51 7.39 13.68 9.10
C THR A 51 7.47 12.35 8.36
N LYS A 52 8.07 12.37 7.17
CA LYS A 52 8.27 11.15 6.39
C LYS A 52 9.16 10.14 7.12
N GLU A 53 10.20 10.63 7.80
CA GLU A 53 11.13 9.81 8.56
C GLU A 53 10.43 9.08 9.71
N PHE A 54 9.52 9.76 10.40
CA PHE A 54 8.72 9.15 11.45
C PHE A 54 7.70 8.15 10.88
N TYR A 55 7.04 8.50 9.77
CA TYR A 55 6.11 7.57 9.10
C TYR A 55 6.80 6.28 8.68
N ILE A 56 8.02 6.35 8.13
CA ILE A 56 8.80 5.15 7.76
C ILE A 56 9.03 4.23 8.96
N GLN A 57 9.25 4.78 10.16
CA GLN A 57 9.41 3.97 11.38
C GLN A 57 8.12 3.25 11.80
N SER A 58 6.97 3.78 11.40
CA SER A 58 5.65 3.19 11.70
C SER A 58 5.24 2.08 10.73
N LEU A 59 5.93 1.93 9.58
CA LEU A 59 5.60 0.93 8.58
C LEU A 59 5.71 -0.49 9.12
N GLY A 60 4.69 -1.30 8.84
CA GLY A 60 4.61 -2.68 9.32
C GLY A 60 4.16 -2.82 10.78
N LEU A 61 4.05 -1.74 11.54
CA LEU A 61 3.51 -1.77 12.89
C LEU A 61 1.98 -1.71 12.86
N THR A 62 1.35 -2.44 13.75
CA THR A 62 -0.12 -2.49 13.86
C THR A 62 -0.57 -2.50 15.32
N GLY A 63 -1.86 -2.20 15.55
CA GLY A 63 -2.47 -2.32 16.88
C GLY A 63 -1.77 -1.49 17.95
N GLU A 64 -1.54 -2.11 19.12
CA GLU A 64 -0.95 -1.43 20.28
C GLU A 64 0.50 -0.98 20.06
N THR A 65 1.27 -1.68 19.23
CA THR A 65 2.65 -1.28 18.93
C THR A 65 2.69 0.05 18.17
N LEU A 66 1.84 0.20 17.16
CA LEU A 66 1.72 1.45 16.42
C LEU A 66 1.19 2.58 17.32
N LYS A 67 0.17 2.29 18.12
CA LYS A 67 -0.38 3.25 19.08
C LYS A 67 0.70 3.74 20.06
N SER A 68 1.46 2.81 20.65
CA SER A 68 2.54 3.14 21.58
C SER A 68 3.62 4.02 20.92
N LEU A 69 3.99 3.74 19.68
CA LEU A 69 4.92 4.58 18.93
C LEU A 69 4.37 6.00 18.74
N MET A 70 3.10 6.11 18.32
CA MET A 70 2.46 7.41 18.07
C MET A 70 2.30 8.22 19.38
N CYS A 71 1.77 7.60 20.43
CA CYS A 71 1.62 8.27 21.72
C CYS A 71 2.97 8.64 22.35
N GLY A 72 4.01 7.81 22.17
CA GLY A 72 5.36 8.13 22.61
C GLY A 72 5.97 9.36 21.92
N ALA A 73 5.63 9.59 20.65
CA ALA A 73 6.13 10.73 19.88
C ALA A 73 5.30 12.02 20.06
N TYR A 74 3.97 11.89 20.18
CA TYR A 74 3.03 13.01 20.16
C TYR A 74 2.35 13.28 21.51
N GLY A 75 2.64 12.49 22.53
CA GLY A 75 2.06 12.58 23.86
C GLY A 75 0.94 11.57 24.12
N GLU A 76 0.67 11.28 25.40
CA GLU A 76 -0.34 10.30 25.81
C GLU A 76 -1.76 10.68 25.38
N GLU A 77 -2.04 11.98 25.26
CA GLU A 77 -3.31 12.54 24.81
C GLU A 77 -3.51 12.46 23.27
N TYR A 78 -2.54 11.90 22.54
CA TYR A 78 -2.67 11.75 21.08
C TYR A 78 -3.88 10.86 20.71
N PRO A 79 -4.88 11.39 19.98
CA PRO A 79 -6.13 10.67 19.71
C PRO A 79 -5.95 9.64 18.59
N PHE A 80 -5.10 8.63 18.84
CA PHE A 80 -4.68 7.63 17.87
C PHE A 80 -5.84 6.96 17.12
N ALA A 81 -6.87 6.52 17.84
CA ALA A 81 -7.99 5.80 17.23
C ALA A 81 -8.81 6.69 16.29
N GLU A 82 -9.05 7.93 16.71
CA GLU A 82 -9.80 8.93 15.93
C GLU A 82 -9.04 9.28 14.64
N LEU A 83 -7.78 9.70 14.75
CA LEU A 83 -7.00 10.15 13.59
C LEU A 83 -6.72 8.99 12.63
N SER A 84 -6.49 7.79 13.14
CA SER A 84 -6.33 6.59 12.29
C SER A 84 -7.62 6.23 11.54
N THR A 85 -8.77 6.35 12.20
CA THR A 85 -10.07 6.06 11.58
C THR A 85 -10.39 7.09 10.49
N GLU A 86 -10.21 8.36 10.79
CA GLU A 86 -10.46 9.45 9.83
C GLU A 86 -9.51 9.36 8.63
N SER A 87 -8.23 9.06 8.85
CA SER A 87 -7.27 8.86 7.77
C SER A 87 -7.68 7.73 6.83
N ARG A 88 -8.08 6.57 7.37
CA ARG A 88 -8.58 5.45 6.56
C ARG A 88 -9.85 5.81 5.79
N ARG A 89 -10.77 6.56 6.41
CA ARG A 89 -11.98 7.04 5.74
C ARG A 89 -11.61 7.93 4.53
N ARG A 90 -10.66 8.85 4.69
CA ARG A 90 -10.20 9.72 3.59
C ARG A 90 -9.49 8.94 2.48
N VAL A 91 -8.65 7.98 2.84
CA VAL A 91 -8.04 7.05 1.85
C VAL A 91 -9.12 6.36 1.02
N SER A 92 -10.19 5.86 1.66
CA SER A 92 -11.29 5.22 0.93
C SER A 92 -12.00 6.18 -0.01
N ILE A 93 -12.23 7.43 0.40
CA ILE A 93 -12.85 8.46 -0.45
C ILE A 93 -11.95 8.77 -1.65
N VAL A 94 -10.65 8.98 -1.44
CA VAL A 94 -9.72 9.25 -2.54
C VAL A 94 -9.67 8.07 -3.50
N ALA A 95 -9.56 6.84 -2.98
CA ALA A 95 -9.56 5.64 -3.79
C ALA A 95 -10.83 5.50 -4.64
N GLU A 96 -11.99 5.92 -4.10
CA GLU A 96 -13.29 5.85 -4.79
C GLU A 96 -13.52 6.98 -5.80
N THR A 97 -12.98 8.17 -5.56
CA THR A 97 -13.28 9.36 -6.37
C THR A 97 -12.19 9.68 -7.39
N VAL A 98 -10.94 9.40 -7.04
CA VAL A 98 -9.75 9.70 -7.86
C VAL A 98 -9.11 8.42 -8.41
N GLY A 99 -9.31 7.30 -7.73
CA GLY A 99 -8.62 6.04 -7.99
C GLY A 99 -7.31 5.90 -7.21
N LEU A 100 -6.72 4.71 -7.31
CA LEU A 100 -5.42 4.41 -6.71
C LEU A 100 -4.30 4.56 -7.73
N ARG A 101 -3.20 5.15 -7.30
CA ARG A 101 -1.99 5.24 -8.12
C ARG A 101 -1.37 3.84 -8.27
N VAL A 102 -1.33 3.34 -9.50
CA VAL A 102 -0.66 2.08 -9.82
C VAL A 102 0.85 2.29 -9.79
N LYS A 103 1.58 1.38 -9.16
CA LYS A 103 3.05 1.45 -9.11
C LYS A 103 3.66 1.35 -10.50
N PRO A 104 4.75 2.08 -10.77
CA PRO A 104 5.47 2.01 -12.05
C PRO A 104 5.86 0.58 -12.39
N GLY A 105 5.68 0.18 -13.65
CA GLY A 105 6.03 -1.15 -14.15
C GLY A 105 4.96 -2.23 -13.96
N ILE A 106 3.97 -2.04 -13.08
CA ILE A 106 2.92 -3.06 -12.84
C ILE A 106 2.09 -3.33 -14.09
N ARG A 107 1.64 -2.28 -14.79
CA ARG A 107 0.83 -2.47 -16.02
C ARG A 107 1.62 -3.19 -17.11
N GLN A 108 2.90 -2.87 -17.28
CA GLN A 108 3.78 -3.55 -18.23
C GLN A 108 3.98 -5.02 -17.84
N LEU A 109 4.20 -5.30 -16.56
CA LEU A 109 4.36 -6.66 -16.07
C LEU A 109 3.08 -7.49 -16.26
N LEU A 110 1.92 -6.95 -15.90
CA LEU A 110 0.64 -7.64 -16.07
C LEU A 110 0.33 -7.87 -17.56
N GLY A 111 0.62 -6.91 -18.44
CA GLY A 111 0.50 -7.07 -19.89
C GLY A 111 1.36 -8.21 -20.40
N TRP A 112 2.63 -8.25 -20.03
CA TRP A 112 3.55 -9.34 -20.39
C TRP A 112 3.05 -10.71 -19.90
N LEU A 113 2.59 -10.78 -18.65
CA LEU A 113 2.06 -12.02 -18.07
C LEU A 113 0.80 -12.51 -18.82
N CYS A 114 -0.07 -11.59 -19.22
CA CYS A 114 -1.25 -11.90 -20.04
C CYS A 114 -0.87 -12.45 -21.42
N GLU A 115 0.05 -11.78 -22.13
CA GLU A 115 0.56 -12.21 -23.43
C GLU A 115 1.22 -13.60 -23.39
N HIS A 116 1.84 -13.95 -22.27
CA HIS A 116 2.50 -15.24 -22.06
C HIS A 116 1.59 -16.27 -21.35
N HIS A 117 0.29 -16.01 -21.29
CA HIS A 117 -0.72 -16.90 -20.70
C HIS A 117 -0.39 -17.38 -19.29
N LYS A 118 0.20 -16.49 -18.45
CA LYS A 118 0.54 -16.80 -17.06
C LYS A 118 -0.67 -16.59 -16.15
N ASN A 119 -0.86 -17.50 -15.22
CA ASN A 119 -1.88 -17.34 -14.19
C ASN A 119 -1.46 -16.26 -13.18
N CYS A 120 -2.38 -15.34 -12.87
CA CYS A 120 -2.14 -14.27 -11.90
C CYS A 120 -3.24 -14.28 -10.84
N ALA A 121 -2.86 -14.02 -9.61
CA ALA A 121 -3.79 -13.81 -8.52
C ALA A 121 -3.29 -12.70 -7.58
N VAL A 122 -4.22 -11.98 -6.95
CA VAL A 122 -3.93 -11.03 -5.89
C VAL A 122 -4.14 -11.70 -4.54
N VAL A 123 -3.15 -11.58 -3.67
CA VAL A 123 -3.17 -12.07 -2.30
C VAL A 123 -2.93 -10.85 -1.39
N SER A 124 -3.92 -10.46 -0.61
CA SER A 124 -3.88 -9.27 0.23
C SER A 124 -4.57 -9.54 1.56
N SER A 125 -4.11 -8.89 2.63
CA SER A 125 -4.80 -8.84 3.93
C SER A 125 -6.02 -7.90 3.91
N THR A 126 -6.17 -7.09 2.88
CA THR A 126 -7.32 -6.21 2.68
C THR A 126 -8.58 -7.03 2.37
N HIS A 127 -9.71 -6.62 2.94
CA HIS A 127 -10.98 -7.34 2.75
C HIS A 127 -11.34 -7.44 1.24
N ALA A 128 -11.72 -8.63 0.79
CA ALA A 128 -11.92 -8.98 -0.62
C ALA A 128 -12.82 -7.98 -1.41
N LYS A 129 -13.84 -7.41 -0.76
CA LYS A 129 -14.71 -6.41 -1.41
C LYS A 129 -13.95 -5.15 -1.82
N TYR A 130 -12.98 -4.70 -1.00
CA TYR A 130 -12.16 -3.53 -1.33
C TYR A 130 -11.11 -3.87 -2.37
N VAL A 131 -10.49 -5.06 -2.28
CA VAL A 131 -9.56 -5.55 -3.31
C VAL A 131 -10.22 -5.51 -4.69
N ARG A 132 -11.41 -6.09 -4.85
CA ARG A 132 -12.15 -6.06 -6.11
C ARG A 132 -12.43 -4.64 -6.59
N LYS A 133 -12.96 -3.80 -5.69
CA LYS A 133 -13.28 -2.41 -5.99
C LYS A 133 -12.05 -1.61 -6.45
N TYR A 134 -10.91 -1.79 -5.78
CA TYR A 134 -9.68 -1.08 -6.14
C TYR A 134 -9.10 -1.55 -7.48
N LEU A 135 -9.20 -2.85 -7.78
CA LEU A 135 -8.77 -3.39 -9.06
C LEU A 135 -9.65 -2.89 -10.23
N GLU A 136 -10.92 -2.58 -10.00
CA GLU A 136 -11.82 -1.98 -11.00
C GLU A 136 -11.45 -0.52 -11.34
N TYR A 137 -10.82 0.21 -10.40
CA TYR A 137 -10.36 1.58 -10.61
C TYR A 137 -8.94 1.68 -11.21
N ALA A 138 -8.23 0.57 -11.35
CA ALA A 138 -6.85 0.51 -11.87
C ALA A 138 -6.81 0.34 -13.38
#